data_a1e475348d4c69025205e336c9e45043
#
_entry.id   a1e475348d4c69025205e336c9e45043
#
_cell.length_a   1.000
_cell.length_b   1.000
_cell.length_c   1.000
_cell.angle_alpha   90.00
_cell.angle_beta   90.00
_cell.angle_gamma   90.00
#
_symmetry.space_group_name_H-M   'P 1'
#
loop_
_entity.id
_entity.type
_entity.pdbx_description
1 polymer ?
#
loop_
_entity_poly.entity_id
_entity_poly.type
_entity_poly.pdbx_seq_one_letter_code
_entity_poly.pdbx_strand_id
1 'polypeptide(L)'
;AILSEGKDFEYIWDATVLEQEYLVAIKGGNEAEALEFMAHASTAESLAEQAKYIPYGPMRKSSIDIIKKGEPWFKHVDGDIDILPHMPTAPKVLKRAIIADPFWWADNGAEVNERFGAWKGG
;
A
#
# COMPACT_ATOMS: atom_id res chain seq x y z
N ALA A 1 -13.83 4.12 -0.52
CA ALA A 1 -15.20 3.59 -0.52
C ALA A 1 -15.87 3.67 0.87
N ILE A 2 -15.32 3.04 1.93
CA ILE A 2 -15.97 3.04 3.27
C ILE A 2 -16.14 4.47 3.79
N LEU A 3 -15.05 5.23 3.88
CA LEU A 3 -15.07 6.58 4.44
C LEU A 3 -15.59 7.63 3.46
N SER A 4 -15.22 7.55 2.19
CA SER A 4 -15.57 8.54 1.18
C SER A 4 -16.98 8.38 0.60
N GLU A 5 -17.50 7.16 0.56
CA GLU A 5 -18.80 6.85 -0.05
C GLU A 5 -19.86 6.43 0.98
N GLY A 6 -19.50 6.40 2.28
CA GLY A 6 -20.42 6.00 3.35
C GLY A 6 -20.92 4.56 3.22
N LYS A 7 -20.11 3.66 2.67
CA LYS A 7 -20.47 2.24 2.57
C LYS A 7 -20.45 1.59 3.95
N ASP A 8 -21.47 0.79 4.22
CA ASP A 8 -21.64 0.07 5.50
C ASP A 8 -20.74 -1.18 5.53
N PHE A 9 -19.42 -0.95 5.55
CA PHE A 9 -18.38 -1.96 5.72
C PHE A 9 -17.43 -1.52 6.82
N GLU A 10 -16.84 -2.48 7.49
CA GLU A 10 -15.75 -2.25 8.43
C GLU A 10 -14.50 -3.00 8.00
N TYR A 11 -13.32 -2.44 8.25
CA TYR A 11 -12.05 -3.04 7.89
C TYR A 11 -11.41 -3.72 9.11
N ILE A 12 -11.19 -5.03 9.01
CA ILE A 12 -10.49 -5.79 10.04
C ILE A 12 -8.99 -5.71 9.74
N TRP A 13 -8.27 -4.95 10.56
CA TRP A 13 -6.83 -4.76 10.42
C TRP A 13 -5.97 -5.87 11.02
N ASP A 14 -6.59 -6.78 11.80
CA ASP A 14 -5.88 -7.88 12.43
C ASP A 14 -5.50 -8.94 11.40
N ALA A 15 -4.23 -9.35 11.43
CA ALA A 15 -3.68 -10.32 10.48
C ALA A 15 -3.82 -9.90 8.99
N THR A 16 -3.84 -8.60 8.72
CA THR A 16 -3.79 -8.09 7.34
C THR A 16 -2.53 -8.58 6.66
N VAL A 17 -2.67 -9.16 5.47
CA VAL A 17 -1.52 -9.57 4.65
C VAL A 17 -0.94 -8.34 3.97
N LEU A 18 0.33 -8.07 4.23
CA LEU A 18 1.08 -6.97 3.65
C LEU A 18 1.96 -7.48 2.52
N GLU A 19 1.70 -7.03 1.32
CA GLU A 19 2.54 -7.26 0.14
C GLU A 19 3.43 -6.04 -0.11
N GLN A 20 4.59 -6.28 -0.73
CA GLN A 20 5.50 -5.24 -1.14
C GLN A 20 5.41 -5.06 -2.65
N GLU A 21 5.23 -3.83 -3.08
CA GLU A 21 5.26 -3.46 -4.50
C GLU A 21 6.57 -2.75 -4.83
N TYR A 22 7.07 -2.95 -6.05
CA TYR A 22 8.37 -2.44 -6.47
C TYR A 22 8.26 -1.72 -7.80
N LEU A 23 8.96 -0.58 -7.90
CA LEU A 23 9.32 -0.01 -9.19
C LEU A 23 10.59 -0.71 -9.67
N VAL A 24 10.64 -1.08 -10.94
CA VAL A 24 11.80 -1.75 -11.54
C VAL A 24 12.21 -1.05 -12.83
N ALA A 25 13.51 -0.89 -13.05
CA ALA A 25 14.06 -0.48 -14.33
C ALA A 25 14.29 -1.72 -15.20
N ILE A 26 13.73 -1.71 -16.42
CA ILE A 26 13.87 -2.83 -17.36
C ILE A 26 15.22 -2.71 -18.05
N LYS A 27 16.03 -3.77 -17.98
CA LYS A 27 17.33 -3.84 -18.66
C LYS A 27 17.18 -3.65 -20.16
N GLY A 28 18.00 -2.76 -20.71
CA GLY A 28 17.97 -2.43 -22.15
C GLY A 28 16.89 -1.41 -22.56
N GLY A 29 16.12 -0.90 -21.59
CA GLY A 29 15.25 0.25 -21.79
C GLY A 29 15.99 1.57 -21.49
N ASN A 30 15.23 2.64 -21.20
CA ASN A 30 15.78 3.94 -20.78
C ASN A 30 16.18 3.88 -19.30
N GLU A 31 17.25 3.16 -18.99
CA GLU A 31 17.63 2.84 -17.60
C GLU A 31 17.98 4.11 -16.80
N ALA A 32 18.64 5.08 -17.42
CA ALA A 32 19.05 6.33 -16.74
C ALA A 32 17.82 7.15 -16.32
N GLU A 33 16.88 7.37 -17.20
CA GLU A 33 15.64 8.09 -16.95
C GLU A 33 14.73 7.34 -15.98
N ALA A 34 14.70 6.01 -16.07
CA ALA A 34 13.95 5.18 -15.13
C ALA A 34 14.50 5.31 -13.71
N LEU A 35 15.82 5.31 -13.53
CA LEU A 35 16.45 5.50 -12.23
C LEU A 35 16.22 6.91 -11.68
N GLU A 36 16.27 7.95 -12.53
CA GLU A 36 15.96 9.33 -12.15
C GLU A 36 14.50 9.44 -11.68
N PHE A 37 13.56 8.88 -12.44
CA PHE A 37 12.16 8.83 -12.05
C PHE A 37 11.97 8.10 -10.71
N MET A 38 12.58 6.93 -10.53
CA MET A 38 12.49 6.15 -9.29
C MET A 38 13.06 6.92 -8.11
N ALA A 39 14.16 7.64 -8.29
CA ALA A 39 14.76 8.50 -7.26
C ALA A 39 13.77 9.60 -6.83
N HIS A 40 13.14 10.28 -7.79
CA HIS A 40 12.13 11.30 -7.53
C HIS A 40 10.86 10.71 -6.87
N ALA A 41 10.31 9.65 -7.44
CA ALA A 41 9.09 8.99 -6.94
C ALA A 41 9.28 8.43 -5.52
N SER A 42 10.52 8.10 -5.14
CA SER A 42 10.86 7.56 -3.82
C SER A 42 11.23 8.64 -2.79
N THR A 43 11.09 9.93 -3.08
CA THR A 43 11.30 10.98 -2.07
C THR A 43 10.24 10.88 -0.97
N ALA A 44 10.56 11.42 0.21
CA ALA A 44 9.62 11.40 1.34
C ALA A 44 8.33 12.16 1.01
N GLU A 45 8.47 13.27 0.32
CA GLU A 45 7.38 14.14 -0.13
C GLU A 45 6.49 13.45 -1.16
N SER A 46 7.10 12.86 -2.21
CA SER A 46 6.35 12.18 -3.27
C SER A 46 5.54 11.00 -2.73
N LEU A 47 6.15 10.16 -1.88
CA LEU A 47 5.45 9.03 -1.28
C LEU A 47 4.36 9.46 -0.30
N ALA A 48 4.56 10.55 0.41
CA ALA A 48 3.54 11.10 1.27
C ALA A 48 2.39 11.69 0.44
N GLU A 49 2.69 12.44 -0.63
CA GLU A 49 1.68 13.02 -1.54
C GLU A 49 0.82 11.93 -2.21
N GLN A 50 1.43 10.82 -2.61
CA GLN A 50 0.72 9.68 -3.20
C GLN A 50 -0.39 9.14 -2.29
N ALA A 51 -0.19 9.16 -0.99
CA ALA A 51 -1.17 8.65 -0.02
C ALA A 51 -2.51 9.40 -0.02
N LYS A 52 -2.58 10.61 -0.61
CA LYS A 52 -3.84 11.33 -0.81
C LYS A 52 -4.76 10.68 -1.83
N TYR A 53 -4.17 10.01 -2.80
CA TYR A 53 -4.87 9.46 -3.97
C TYR A 53 -5.07 7.96 -3.84
N ILE A 54 -4.07 7.28 -3.30
CA ILE A 54 -4.06 5.83 -3.14
C ILE A 54 -3.64 5.52 -1.70
N PRO A 55 -4.47 4.83 -0.90
CA PRO A 55 -4.18 4.55 0.50
C PRO A 55 -3.13 3.44 0.68
N TYR A 56 -2.11 3.43 -0.17
CA TYR A 56 -0.93 2.60 -0.01
C TYR A 56 -0.04 3.22 1.06
N GLY A 57 0.41 2.41 1.99
CA GLY A 57 1.28 2.91 3.03
C GLY A 57 2.68 3.20 2.48
N PRO A 58 3.19 4.43 2.61
CA PRO A 58 4.54 4.73 2.19
C PRO A 58 5.55 3.90 2.97
N MET A 59 6.57 3.38 2.26
CA MET A 59 7.63 2.55 2.84
C MET A 59 8.69 3.37 3.60
N ARG A 60 8.71 4.69 3.43
CA ARG A 60 9.63 5.57 4.15
C ARG A 60 9.05 6.06 5.46
N LYS A 61 9.80 5.91 6.55
CA LYS A 61 9.43 6.47 7.85
C LYS A 61 9.29 7.99 7.81
N SER A 62 10.18 8.68 7.05
CA SER A 62 10.09 10.12 6.84
C SER A 62 8.78 10.56 6.17
N SER A 63 8.24 9.76 5.27
CA SER A 63 6.91 10.03 4.68
C SER A 63 5.81 9.92 5.72
N ILE A 64 5.87 8.92 6.60
CA ILE A 64 4.93 8.78 7.72
C ILE A 64 5.02 9.98 8.67
N ASP A 65 6.22 10.52 8.89
CA ASP A 65 6.41 11.70 9.75
C ASP A 65 5.83 12.98 9.12
N ILE A 66 5.93 13.12 7.79
CA ILE A 66 5.25 14.18 7.05
C ILE A 66 3.74 14.06 7.22
N ILE A 67 3.20 12.85 7.08
CA ILE A 67 1.78 12.54 7.26
C ILE A 67 1.29 12.90 8.67
N LYS A 68 2.03 12.53 9.70
CA LYS A 68 1.68 12.81 11.10
C LYS A 68 1.61 14.30 11.45
N LYS A 69 2.27 15.16 10.71
CA LYS A 69 2.23 16.61 10.94
C LYS A 69 0.88 17.23 10.64
N GLY A 70 -0.09 16.46 10.13
CA GLY A 70 -1.46 16.94 9.89
C GLY A 70 -1.54 18.00 8.81
N GLU A 71 -0.63 17.95 7.83
CA GLU A 71 -0.65 18.88 6.71
C GLU A 71 -1.99 18.75 5.94
N PRO A 72 -2.56 19.87 5.44
CA PRO A 72 -3.88 19.88 4.79
C PRO A 72 -4.00 18.90 3.61
N TRP A 73 -2.88 18.51 3.01
CA TRP A 73 -2.82 17.56 1.91
C TRP A 73 -2.98 16.08 2.33
N PHE A 74 -3.13 15.81 3.65
CA PHE A 74 -3.52 14.49 4.14
C PHE A 74 -5.01 14.21 4.08
N LYS A 75 -5.78 15.12 3.57
CA LYS A 75 -7.16 14.89 3.24
C LYS A 75 -7.23 14.07 1.95
N HIS A 76 -7.96 12.96 2.01
CA HIS A 76 -8.40 12.28 0.78
C HIS A 76 -9.03 13.30 -0.15
N VAL A 77 -8.83 13.15 -1.46
CA VAL A 77 -9.37 14.08 -2.47
C VAL A 77 -10.88 14.32 -2.35
N ASP A 78 -11.61 13.41 -1.73
CA ASP A 78 -13.06 13.46 -1.54
C ASP A 78 -13.50 13.98 -0.16
N GLY A 79 -12.61 14.53 0.65
CA GLY A 79 -13.03 15.15 1.93
C GLY A 79 -11.99 15.16 3.05
N ASP A 80 -12.43 15.60 4.22
CA ASP A 80 -11.62 15.75 5.44
C ASP A 80 -11.40 14.42 6.17
N ILE A 81 -10.83 13.42 5.48
CA ILE A 81 -10.60 12.09 6.05
C ILE A 81 -9.14 11.99 6.49
N ASP A 82 -8.94 11.72 7.78
CA ASP A 82 -7.61 11.36 8.28
C ASP A 82 -7.21 9.98 7.76
N ILE A 83 -6.23 9.94 6.84
CA ILE A 83 -5.80 8.73 6.17
C ILE A 83 -4.88 7.88 7.08
N LEU A 84 -4.11 8.51 7.97
CA LEU A 84 -3.08 7.83 8.75
C LEU A 84 -3.59 6.61 9.54
N PRO A 85 -4.74 6.65 10.26
CA PRO A 85 -5.26 5.49 10.97
C PRO A 85 -5.69 4.34 10.07
N HIS A 86 -5.94 4.64 8.79
CA HIS A 86 -6.50 3.72 7.80
C HIS A 86 -5.44 3.23 6.79
N MET A 87 -4.15 3.47 7.07
CA MET A 87 -3.07 3.01 6.21
C MET A 87 -2.56 1.63 6.64
N PRO A 88 -2.24 0.73 5.69
CA PRO A 88 -1.66 -0.57 5.99
C PRO A 88 -0.32 -0.46 6.72
N THR A 89 0.41 0.63 6.52
CA THR A 89 1.69 0.91 7.20
C THR A 89 1.54 1.72 8.49
N ALA A 90 0.32 1.97 8.96
CA ALA A 90 0.12 2.57 10.28
C ALA A 90 0.79 1.71 11.37
N PRO A 91 1.49 2.30 12.36
CA PRO A 91 2.30 1.55 13.30
C PRO A 91 1.54 0.46 14.08
N LYS A 92 0.27 0.70 14.40
CA LYS A 92 -0.58 -0.29 15.08
C LYS A 92 -0.99 -1.45 14.16
N VAL A 93 -1.14 -1.19 12.85
CA VAL A 93 -1.47 -2.21 11.85
C VAL A 93 -0.25 -3.07 11.56
N LEU A 94 0.91 -2.46 11.30
CA LEU A 94 2.17 -3.17 11.03
C LEU A 94 2.54 -4.18 12.12
N LYS A 95 2.24 -3.87 13.39
CA LYS A 95 2.55 -4.78 14.50
C LYS A 95 1.82 -6.13 14.41
N ARG A 96 0.71 -6.19 13.69
CA ARG A 96 -0.16 -7.36 13.58
C ARG A 96 -0.31 -7.86 12.15
N ALA A 97 0.38 -7.22 11.20
CA ALA A 97 0.38 -7.62 9.80
C ALA A 97 1.20 -8.90 9.59
N ILE A 98 0.76 -9.70 8.64
CA ILE A 98 1.49 -10.85 8.11
C ILE A 98 2.20 -10.38 6.85
N ILE A 99 3.53 -10.50 6.82
CA ILE A 99 4.29 -10.16 5.62
C ILE A 99 4.13 -11.32 4.63
N ALA A 100 3.66 -11.02 3.43
CA ALA A 100 3.58 -12.00 2.35
C ALA A 100 4.98 -12.52 2.00
N ASP A 101 5.12 -13.83 1.92
CA ASP A 101 6.36 -14.47 1.48
C ASP A 101 6.28 -14.77 -0.02
N PRO A 102 7.01 -14.02 -0.87
CA PRO A 102 6.95 -14.22 -2.32
C PRO A 102 7.49 -15.58 -2.76
N PHE A 103 8.44 -16.17 -2.02
CA PHE A 103 8.96 -17.49 -2.35
C PHE A 103 7.93 -18.57 -2.06
N TRP A 104 7.26 -18.48 -0.91
CA TRP A 104 6.17 -19.40 -0.60
C TRP A 104 5.06 -19.31 -1.65
N TRP A 105 4.69 -18.12 -2.09
CA TRP A 105 3.67 -17.92 -3.13
C TRP A 105 4.13 -18.42 -4.50
N ALA A 106 5.40 -18.32 -4.84
CA ALA A 106 5.95 -18.88 -6.07
C ALA A 106 5.77 -20.41 -6.11
N ASP A 107 5.97 -21.07 -4.98
CA ASP A 107 5.88 -22.54 -4.88
C ASP A 107 4.44 -23.05 -4.71
N ASN A 108 3.58 -22.31 -4.02
CA ASN A 108 2.25 -22.81 -3.59
C ASN A 108 1.06 -22.08 -4.24
N GLY A 109 1.31 -20.93 -4.89
CA GLY A 109 0.24 -20.06 -5.38
C GLY A 109 -0.69 -20.72 -6.39
N ALA A 110 -0.20 -21.59 -7.24
CA ALA A 110 -1.00 -22.31 -8.24
C ALA A 110 -2.05 -23.22 -7.54
N GLU A 111 -1.60 -24.04 -6.59
CA GLU A 111 -2.49 -24.94 -5.82
C GLU A 111 -3.51 -24.15 -5.00
N VAL A 112 -3.08 -23.09 -4.32
CA VAL A 112 -3.98 -22.25 -3.51
C VAL A 112 -5.05 -21.60 -4.38
N ASN A 113 -4.69 -21.08 -5.53
CA ASN A 113 -5.64 -20.47 -6.47
C ASN A 113 -6.64 -21.51 -7.03
N GLU A 114 -6.20 -22.72 -7.34
CA GLU A 114 -7.07 -23.81 -7.77
C GLU A 114 -8.09 -24.15 -6.67
N ARG A 115 -7.61 -24.35 -5.44
CA ARG A 115 -8.48 -24.66 -4.28
C ARG A 115 -9.47 -23.53 -3.99
N PHE A 116 -9.01 -22.29 -4.06
CA PHE A 116 -9.88 -21.13 -3.89
C PHE A 116 -10.92 -21.05 -5.01
N GLY A 117 -10.53 -21.30 -6.26
CA GLY A 117 -11.42 -21.35 -7.42
C GLY A 117 -12.52 -22.43 -7.25
N ALA A 118 -12.12 -23.63 -6.82
CA ALA A 118 -13.05 -24.71 -6.53
C ALA A 118 -14.04 -24.35 -5.42
N TRP A 119 -13.56 -23.78 -4.32
CA TRP A 119 -14.41 -23.32 -3.22
C TRP A 119 -15.39 -22.22 -3.64
N LYS A 120 -14.96 -21.27 -4.45
CA LYS A 120 -15.81 -20.18 -4.94
C LYS A 120 -16.85 -20.64 -5.95
N GLY A 121 -16.57 -21.68 -6.72
CA GLY A 121 -17.44 -22.20 -7.77
C GLY A 121 -18.44 -23.26 -7.29
N GLY A 122 -18.29 -23.78 -6.08
CA GLY A 122 -19.17 -24.77 -5.47
C GLY A 122 -20.29 -24.14 -4.71
#